data_7282923409ae07cb347d4d8b122e75a5
#
_entry.id   7282923409ae07cb347d4d8b122e75a5
#
_cell.length_a   1.000
_cell.length_b   1.000
_cell.length_c   1.000
_cell.angle_alpha   90.00
_cell.angle_beta   90.00
_cell.angle_gamma   90.00
#
_symmetry.space_group_name_H-M   'P 1'
#
loop_
_entity.id
_entity.type
_entity.pdbx_description
1 polymer ?
#
loop_
_entity_poly.entity_id
_entity_poly.type
_entity_poly.pdbx_seq_one_letter_code
_entity_poly.pdbx_strand_id
1 'polypeptide(L)'
;PLDGAIISVPDNPEYTTSSDKDGKFIMEIPSGASMVICKIPGYRNQTMKFTLNKPVEFCLISDIAGQDTSLEVAMLQKERKGGYTGAISTVQGEELVKTPNSGFSATLTGRLAGLTSIQSTSTPADDATTMYIRGLNSINGNSPLVVLDGIPAPLFDMNTLDANTVESVSILKDAAAKALYGPRASSGVILITTKRGEIGRTKVNVNMDFS
;
A
#
# COMPACT_ATOMS: atom_id res chain seq x y z
N PRO A 1 -15.01 -13.49 -20.88
CA PRO A 1 -13.98 -14.49 -21.15
C PRO A 1 -12.64 -13.79 -21.35
N LEU A 2 -11.57 -14.31 -20.76
CA LEU A 2 -10.20 -13.81 -20.88
C LEU A 2 -9.33 -14.95 -21.39
N ASP A 3 -8.63 -14.72 -22.49
CA ASP A 3 -7.69 -15.67 -23.11
C ASP A 3 -6.31 -15.51 -22.48
N GLY A 4 -5.61 -16.62 -22.27
CA GLY A 4 -4.23 -16.61 -21.79
C GLY A 4 -4.04 -16.32 -20.29
N ALA A 5 -5.09 -16.41 -19.48
CA ALA A 5 -4.92 -16.32 -18.03
C ALA A 5 -4.17 -17.56 -17.52
N ILE A 6 -3.12 -17.35 -16.74
CA ILE A 6 -2.29 -18.40 -16.16
C ILE A 6 -2.88 -18.81 -14.81
N ILE A 7 -3.30 -20.05 -14.69
CA ILE A 7 -3.82 -20.63 -13.47
C ILE A 7 -2.77 -21.59 -12.90
N SER A 8 -2.35 -21.38 -11.66
CA SER A 8 -1.32 -22.18 -11.00
C SER A 8 -1.69 -22.53 -9.56
N VAL A 9 -1.11 -23.61 -9.04
CA VAL A 9 -1.21 -23.99 -7.64
C VAL A 9 -0.05 -23.32 -6.87
N PRO A 10 -0.32 -22.54 -5.80
CA PRO A 10 0.72 -21.84 -5.05
C PRO A 10 1.82 -22.74 -4.50
N ASP A 11 1.43 -23.94 -4.12
CA ASP A 11 2.31 -24.92 -3.48
C ASP A 11 3.14 -25.76 -4.46
N ASN A 12 2.71 -25.86 -5.71
CA ASN A 12 3.35 -26.65 -6.75
C ASN A 12 3.27 -25.91 -8.10
N PRO A 13 4.28 -25.08 -8.44
CA PRO A 13 4.27 -24.28 -9.67
C PRO A 13 4.35 -25.12 -10.96
N GLU A 14 4.64 -26.40 -10.87
CA GLU A 14 4.62 -27.33 -12.02
C GLU A 14 3.20 -27.54 -12.56
N TYR A 15 2.18 -27.42 -11.69
CA TYR A 15 0.78 -27.51 -12.10
C TYR A 15 0.29 -26.14 -12.54
N THR A 16 0.45 -25.87 -13.83
CA THR A 16 0.04 -24.62 -14.45
C THR A 16 -0.74 -24.90 -15.71
N THR A 17 -1.85 -24.19 -15.90
CA THR A 17 -2.64 -24.24 -17.13
C THR A 17 -2.99 -22.82 -17.58
N SER A 18 -3.41 -22.67 -18.83
CA SER A 18 -3.87 -21.39 -19.36
C SER A 18 -5.34 -21.48 -19.79
N SER A 19 -6.06 -20.37 -19.70
CA SER A 19 -7.41 -20.27 -20.22
C SER A 19 -7.43 -20.19 -21.74
N ASP A 20 -8.47 -20.73 -22.35
CA ASP A 20 -8.75 -20.63 -23.78
C ASP A 20 -9.46 -19.33 -24.14
N LYS A 21 -9.79 -19.15 -25.43
CA LYS A 21 -10.51 -17.96 -25.95
C LYS A 21 -11.89 -17.75 -25.33
N ASP A 22 -12.50 -18.81 -24.84
CA ASP A 22 -13.78 -18.77 -24.13
C ASP A 22 -13.64 -18.52 -22.63
N GLY A 23 -12.39 -18.34 -22.14
CA GLY A 23 -12.06 -18.15 -20.73
C GLY A 23 -12.19 -19.42 -19.89
N LYS A 24 -12.26 -20.60 -20.53
CA LYS A 24 -12.36 -21.89 -19.86
C LYS A 24 -10.97 -22.50 -19.66
N PHE A 25 -10.80 -23.21 -18.56
CA PHE A 25 -9.57 -23.94 -18.26
C PHE A 25 -9.87 -25.28 -17.61
N ILE A 26 -9.00 -26.22 -17.81
CA ILE A 26 -9.02 -27.54 -17.17
C ILE A 26 -7.65 -27.74 -16.57
N MET A 27 -7.59 -28.11 -15.30
CA MET A 27 -6.34 -28.34 -14.59
C MET A 27 -6.42 -29.61 -13.75
N GLU A 28 -5.40 -30.44 -13.86
CA GLU A 28 -5.18 -31.55 -12.94
C GLU A 28 -4.54 -31.01 -11.65
N ILE A 29 -5.11 -31.33 -10.52
CA ILE A 29 -4.70 -30.79 -9.24
C ILE A 29 -4.15 -31.91 -8.37
N PRO A 30 -2.95 -31.75 -7.77
CA PRO A 30 -2.38 -32.75 -6.89
C PRO A 30 -3.20 -32.91 -5.62
N SER A 31 -3.23 -34.12 -5.09
CA SER A 31 -3.88 -34.42 -3.81
C SER A 31 -3.28 -33.60 -2.68
N GLY A 32 -4.10 -32.76 -2.03
CA GLY A 32 -3.68 -31.89 -0.94
C GLY A 32 -3.63 -30.40 -1.26
N ALA A 33 -3.74 -29.99 -2.51
CA ALA A 33 -3.87 -28.59 -2.86
C ALA A 33 -5.30 -28.10 -2.50
N SER A 34 -5.38 -26.93 -1.91
CA SER A 34 -6.66 -26.31 -1.50
C SER A 34 -6.91 -24.95 -2.14
N MET A 35 -5.92 -24.39 -2.83
CA MET A 35 -5.97 -23.07 -3.41
C MET A 35 -5.41 -23.04 -4.82
N VAL A 36 -5.97 -22.19 -5.66
CA VAL A 36 -5.47 -21.86 -7.00
C VAL A 36 -5.35 -20.36 -7.16
N ILE A 37 -4.33 -19.94 -7.90
CA ILE A 37 -4.07 -18.53 -8.20
C ILE A 37 -4.25 -18.34 -9.71
N CYS A 38 -5.02 -17.32 -10.08
CA CYS A 38 -5.13 -16.89 -11.46
C CYS A 38 -4.32 -15.60 -11.66
N LYS A 39 -3.48 -15.60 -12.70
CA LYS A 39 -2.62 -14.46 -13.08
C LYS A 39 -2.79 -14.18 -14.57
N ILE A 40 -2.98 -12.91 -14.90
CA ILE A 40 -2.95 -12.41 -16.27
C ILE A 40 -2.34 -11.01 -16.28
N PRO A 41 -1.48 -10.65 -17.22
CA PRO A 41 -0.97 -9.30 -17.35
C PRO A 41 -2.11 -8.28 -17.47
N GLY A 42 -2.08 -7.20 -16.68
CA GLY A 42 -3.11 -6.18 -16.65
C GLY A 42 -4.32 -6.47 -15.74
N TYR A 43 -4.28 -7.54 -14.96
CA TYR A 43 -5.31 -7.88 -13.98
C TYR A 43 -4.68 -8.23 -12.63
N ARG A 44 -5.42 -7.98 -11.54
CA ARG A 44 -4.98 -8.39 -10.20
C ARG A 44 -4.98 -9.89 -10.06
N ASN A 45 -3.91 -10.40 -9.47
CA ASN A 45 -3.83 -11.81 -9.12
C ASN A 45 -4.94 -12.16 -8.13
N GLN A 46 -5.70 -13.19 -8.43
CA GLN A 46 -6.78 -13.66 -7.57
C GLN A 46 -6.48 -15.07 -7.09
N THR A 47 -6.57 -15.27 -5.78
CA THR A 47 -6.44 -16.58 -5.13
C THR A 47 -7.80 -17.04 -4.64
N MET A 48 -8.19 -18.27 -4.99
CA MET A 48 -9.44 -18.86 -4.55
C MET A 48 -9.22 -20.26 -3.98
N LYS A 49 -10.02 -20.59 -2.97
CA LYS A 49 -10.15 -21.98 -2.49
C LYS A 49 -11.08 -22.72 -3.42
N PHE A 50 -10.74 -23.95 -3.76
CA PHE A 50 -11.58 -24.80 -4.57
C PHE A 50 -12.00 -26.06 -3.82
N THR A 51 -13.09 -26.66 -4.26
CA THR A 51 -13.55 -27.97 -3.80
C THR A 51 -13.58 -28.89 -5.00
N LEU A 52 -13.05 -30.10 -4.86
CA LEU A 52 -13.08 -31.11 -5.94
C LEU A 52 -14.50 -31.26 -6.49
N ASN A 53 -14.60 -31.40 -7.81
CA ASN A 53 -15.83 -31.57 -8.58
C ASN A 53 -16.80 -30.37 -8.59
N LYS A 54 -16.33 -29.15 -8.23
CA LYS A 54 -17.13 -27.94 -8.43
C LYS A 54 -16.39 -27.01 -9.43
N PRO A 55 -17.12 -26.39 -10.37
CA PRO A 55 -16.52 -25.40 -11.23
C PRO A 55 -16.04 -24.19 -10.39
N VAL A 56 -14.86 -23.69 -10.74
CA VAL A 56 -14.27 -22.49 -10.12
C VAL A 56 -14.36 -21.36 -11.13
N GLU A 57 -14.92 -20.25 -10.74
CA GLU A 57 -15.05 -19.05 -11.55
C GLU A 57 -14.19 -17.93 -10.96
N PHE A 58 -13.27 -17.38 -11.77
CA PHE A 58 -12.46 -16.24 -11.40
C PHE A 58 -13.07 -14.97 -11.99
N CYS A 59 -13.43 -14.00 -11.14
CA CYS A 59 -13.80 -12.66 -11.54
C CYS A 59 -12.58 -11.74 -11.43
N LEU A 60 -11.77 -11.67 -12.48
CA LEU A 60 -10.57 -10.86 -12.46
C LEU A 60 -10.92 -9.38 -12.63
N ILE A 61 -10.34 -8.55 -11.77
CA ILE A 61 -10.45 -7.10 -11.83
C ILE A 61 -9.26 -6.58 -12.64
N SER A 62 -9.54 -5.83 -13.71
CA SER A 62 -8.48 -5.23 -14.53
C SER A 62 -7.61 -4.30 -13.68
N ASP A 63 -6.33 -4.58 -13.70
CA ASP A 63 -5.31 -3.69 -13.13
C ASP A 63 -4.89 -2.73 -14.26
N ILE A 64 -5.80 -1.83 -14.64
CA ILE A 64 -5.46 -0.77 -15.59
C ILE A 64 -4.41 0.07 -14.91
N ALA A 65 -3.19 -0.15 -15.35
CA ALA A 65 -1.96 0.35 -14.78
C ALA A 65 -2.09 1.78 -14.25
N GLY A 66 -2.00 1.92 -12.94
CA GLY A 66 -1.88 3.21 -12.27
C GLY A 66 -3.19 3.95 -11.95
N GLN A 67 -4.38 3.43 -12.30
CA GLN A 67 -5.64 4.12 -12.03
C GLN A 67 -6.51 3.50 -10.92
N ASP A 68 -6.29 2.25 -10.57
CA ASP A 68 -7.00 1.59 -9.47
C ASP A 68 -6.19 1.54 -8.16
N THR A 69 -5.28 2.48 -7.98
CA THR A 69 -4.72 2.70 -6.65
C THR A 69 -5.86 3.20 -5.76
N SER A 70 -6.44 2.29 -5.00
CA SER A 70 -7.40 2.67 -3.98
C SER A 70 -6.68 3.60 -3.00
N LEU A 71 -7.17 4.82 -2.89
CA LEU A 71 -6.68 5.78 -1.94
C LEU A 71 -7.39 5.52 -0.62
N GLU A 72 -6.64 5.32 0.43
CA GLU A 72 -7.18 5.39 1.77
C GLU A 72 -7.45 6.86 2.09
N VAL A 73 -8.72 7.23 2.13
CA VAL A 73 -9.12 8.63 2.30
C VAL A 73 -9.43 8.95 3.76
N ALA A 74 -10.01 8.02 4.50
CA ALA A 74 -10.30 8.18 5.93
C ALA A 74 -10.73 6.85 6.56
N MET A 75 -10.31 6.60 7.79
CA MET A 75 -10.78 5.49 8.63
C MET A 75 -10.97 4.17 7.86
N LEU A 76 -10.00 3.78 7.02
CA LEU A 76 -10.05 2.56 6.20
C LEU A 76 -11.04 2.61 5.00
N GLN A 77 -11.61 3.76 4.68
CA GLN A 77 -12.36 3.89 3.43
C GLN A 77 -11.41 4.00 2.24
N LYS A 78 -11.51 3.02 1.35
CA LYS A 78 -10.75 2.99 0.10
C LYS A 78 -11.61 3.57 -1.02
N GLU A 79 -11.19 4.69 -1.59
CA GLU A 79 -11.82 5.25 -2.78
C GLU A 79 -10.91 5.11 -3.99
N ARG A 80 -11.51 4.98 -5.17
CA ARG A 80 -10.76 4.98 -6.43
C ARG A 80 -10.14 6.35 -6.68
N LYS A 81 -8.89 6.38 -7.08
CA LYS A 81 -8.17 7.63 -7.38
C LYS A 81 -8.90 8.52 -8.38
N GLY A 82 -9.59 7.93 -9.35
CA GLY A 82 -10.39 8.67 -10.35
C GLY A 82 -11.73 9.18 -9.85
N GLY A 83 -12.25 8.69 -8.72
CA GLY A 83 -13.53 9.13 -8.13
C GLY A 83 -13.37 10.20 -7.04
N TYR A 84 -12.15 10.41 -6.56
CA TYR A 84 -11.89 11.38 -5.51
C TYR A 84 -11.47 12.73 -6.09
N THR A 85 -12.20 13.78 -5.76
CA THR A 85 -11.95 15.15 -6.25
C THR A 85 -10.93 15.92 -5.40
N GLY A 86 -10.51 15.36 -4.28
CA GLY A 86 -9.56 15.98 -3.35
C GLY A 86 -8.09 15.83 -3.76
N ALA A 87 -7.25 16.77 -3.31
CA ALA A 87 -5.81 16.71 -3.56
C ALA A 87 -5.12 15.74 -2.60
N ILE A 88 -4.85 14.53 -3.07
CA ILE A 88 -4.10 13.49 -2.36
C ILE A 88 -2.80 13.21 -3.12
N SER A 89 -1.72 12.99 -2.39
CA SER A 89 -0.47 12.44 -2.90
C SER A 89 -0.18 11.13 -2.18
N THR A 90 0.12 10.09 -2.94
CA THR A 90 0.41 8.75 -2.41
C THR A 90 1.74 8.25 -2.93
N VAL A 91 2.50 7.59 -2.07
CA VAL A 91 3.71 6.84 -2.41
C VAL A 91 3.57 5.40 -1.89
N GLN A 92 4.04 4.45 -2.69
CA GLN A 92 4.03 3.04 -2.34
C GLN A 92 5.24 2.68 -1.48
N GLY A 93 5.09 1.70 -0.58
CA GLY A 93 6.17 1.26 0.30
C GLY A 93 7.42 0.78 -0.44
N GLU A 94 7.23 0.17 -1.62
CA GLU A 94 8.36 -0.26 -2.46
C GLU A 94 9.29 0.90 -2.87
N GLU A 95 8.74 2.10 -3.03
CA GLU A 95 9.54 3.29 -3.35
C GLU A 95 10.28 3.81 -2.12
N LEU A 96 9.70 3.63 -0.93
CA LEU A 96 10.31 4.08 0.32
C LEU A 96 11.56 3.27 0.67
N VAL A 97 11.54 1.97 0.43
CA VAL A 97 12.66 1.06 0.73
C VAL A 97 13.89 1.31 -0.17
N LYS A 98 13.74 1.94 -1.33
CA LYS A 98 14.85 2.20 -2.27
C LYS A 98 15.94 3.13 -1.72
N THR A 99 15.66 3.87 -0.66
CA THR A 99 16.63 4.78 -0.05
C THR A 99 16.83 4.39 1.41
N PRO A 100 17.99 3.85 1.77
CA PRO A 100 18.32 3.56 3.16
C PRO A 100 18.48 4.88 3.91
N ASN A 101 17.59 5.13 4.86
CA ASN A 101 17.64 6.26 5.76
C ASN A 101 17.43 5.75 7.18
N SER A 102 18.04 6.39 8.16
CA SER A 102 17.96 6.01 9.56
C SER A 102 16.59 6.27 10.18
N GLY A 103 15.79 7.18 9.59
CA GLY A 103 14.44 7.52 10.08
C GLY A 103 13.38 7.44 8.99
N PHE A 104 12.20 6.92 9.34
CA PHE A 104 11.07 6.84 8.38
C PHE A 104 10.67 8.21 7.85
N SER A 105 10.71 9.26 8.69
CA SER A 105 10.40 10.63 8.28
C SER A 105 11.31 11.15 7.17
N ALA A 106 12.60 10.79 7.23
CA ALA A 106 13.57 11.17 6.22
C ALA A 106 13.31 10.47 4.86
N THR A 107 12.77 9.25 4.86
CA THR A 107 12.43 8.53 3.62
C THR A 107 11.29 9.20 2.83
N LEU A 108 10.43 9.98 3.48
CA LEU A 108 9.32 10.67 2.84
C LEU A 108 9.74 11.98 2.16
N THR A 109 10.96 12.47 2.46
CA THR A 109 11.47 13.73 1.95
C THR A 109 11.58 13.72 0.42
N GLY A 110 10.96 14.71 -0.23
CA GLY A 110 11.00 14.86 -1.70
C GLY A 110 10.14 13.87 -2.49
N ARG A 111 9.46 12.92 -1.85
CA ARG A 111 8.67 11.87 -2.53
C ARG A 111 7.19 12.20 -2.63
N LEU A 112 6.68 13.01 -1.74
CA LEU A 112 5.26 13.36 -1.65
C LEU A 112 5.04 14.82 -2.01
N ALA A 113 4.31 15.06 -3.10
CA ALA A 113 4.01 16.41 -3.54
C ALA A 113 3.20 17.17 -2.49
N GLY A 114 3.73 18.32 -2.05
CA GLY A 114 3.12 19.16 -1.02
C GLY A 114 3.52 18.84 0.42
N LEU A 115 4.41 17.86 0.62
CA LEU A 115 5.12 17.64 1.88
C LEU A 115 6.42 18.43 1.85
N THR A 116 6.61 19.28 2.84
CA THR A 116 7.88 19.98 3.10
C THR A 116 8.47 19.39 4.37
N SER A 117 9.67 18.88 4.30
CA SER A 117 10.41 18.34 5.43
C SER A 117 11.63 19.21 5.70
N ILE A 118 11.87 19.54 6.95
CA ILE A 118 13.02 20.30 7.41
C ILE A 118 13.74 19.43 8.43
N GLN A 119 14.96 19.06 8.11
CA GLN A 119 15.87 18.42 9.05
C GLN A 119 16.61 19.49 9.82
N SER A 120 16.43 19.52 11.14
CA SER A 120 16.98 20.55 12.00
C SER A 120 18.41 20.26 12.46
N THR A 121 18.83 19.01 12.41
CA THR A 121 20.16 18.58 12.81
C THR A 121 20.79 17.71 11.73
N SER A 122 22.10 17.84 11.55
CA SER A 122 22.90 16.96 10.68
C SER A 122 23.71 15.96 11.51
N THR A 123 23.25 15.66 12.74
CA THR A 123 23.93 14.73 13.62
C THR A 123 23.62 13.31 13.18
N PRO A 124 24.62 12.45 12.97
CA PRO A 124 24.35 11.04 12.69
C PRO A 124 23.47 10.41 13.77
N ALA A 125 22.47 9.65 13.36
CA ALA A 125 21.46 9.00 14.21
C ALA A 125 20.36 9.91 14.82
N ASP A 126 20.40 11.23 14.58
CA ASP A 126 19.31 12.16 14.96
C ASP A 126 18.70 12.76 13.69
N ASP A 127 17.97 11.95 12.94
CA ASP A 127 17.30 12.35 11.70
C ASP A 127 15.88 12.86 11.95
N ALA A 128 15.64 13.46 13.11
CA ALA A 128 14.34 14.04 13.44
C ALA A 128 13.99 15.14 12.43
N THR A 129 13.03 14.83 11.59
CA THR A 129 12.58 15.70 10.52
C THR A 129 11.23 16.32 10.88
N THR A 130 11.17 17.64 10.89
CA THR A 130 9.90 18.36 11.04
C THR A 130 9.19 18.43 9.70
N MET A 131 7.93 18.02 9.67
CA MET A 131 7.14 17.95 8.45
C MET A 131 6.02 18.97 8.45
N TYR A 132 5.78 19.53 7.27
CA TYR A 132 4.70 20.48 7.02
C TYR A 132 3.98 20.11 5.73
N ILE A 133 2.66 20.22 5.72
CA ILE A 133 1.86 20.03 4.51
C ILE A 133 1.44 21.40 3.98
N ARG A 134 1.87 21.74 2.75
CA ARG A 134 1.65 23.05 2.11
C ARG A 134 2.26 24.24 2.88
N GLY A 135 3.33 23.97 3.66
CA GLY A 135 4.07 24.99 4.39
C GLY A 135 3.48 25.34 5.78
N LEU A 136 3.93 26.44 6.33
CA LEU A 136 3.53 26.91 7.66
C LEU A 136 2.19 27.63 7.58
N ASN A 137 1.16 27.07 8.19
CA ASN A 137 -0.22 27.59 8.13
C ASN A 137 -0.68 28.28 9.43
N SER A 138 0.06 28.12 10.53
CA SER A 138 -0.34 28.61 11.84
C SER A 138 0.88 28.98 12.67
N ILE A 139 0.72 29.98 13.55
CA ILE A 139 1.75 30.40 14.52
C ILE A 139 1.81 29.41 15.69
N ASN A 140 0.71 28.72 16.01
CA ASN A 140 0.57 27.90 17.22
C ASN A 140 0.87 26.40 17.00
N GLY A 141 1.41 26.04 15.86
CA GLY A 141 1.75 24.67 15.52
C GLY A 141 1.22 24.27 14.15
N ASN A 142 2.07 23.60 13.40
CA ASN A 142 1.82 23.22 12.00
C ASN A 142 2.09 21.74 11.75
N SER A 143 2.27 20.95 12.81
CA SER A 143 2.52 19.53 12.65
C SER A 143 1.29 18.83 12.04
N PRO A 144 1.44 18.07 10.97
CA PRO A 144 0.36 17.29 10.40
C PRO A 144 -0.08 16.20 11.37
N LEU A 145 -1.34 15.80 11.28
CA LEU A 145 -1.85 14.64 12.00
C LEU A 145 -1.35 13.38 11.33
N VAL A 146 -0.66 12.52 12.06
CA VAL A 146 -0.27 11.19 11.58
C VAL A 146 -1.36 10.20 11.98
N VAL A 147 -1.76 9.37 11.03
CA VAL A 147 -2.73 8.29 11.23
C VAL A 147 -2.10 7.00 10.73
N LEU A 148 -1.94 6.05 11.64
CA LEU A 148 -1.40 4.73 11.36
C LEU A 148 -2.54 3.71 11.37
N ASP A 149 -2.78 3.04 10.25
CA ASP A 149 -3.86 2.06 10.08
C ASP A 149 -5.23 2.54 10.59
N GLY A 150 -5.54 3.81 10.37
CA GLY A 150 -6.78 4.44 10.81
C GLY A 150 -6.76 4.99 12.24
N ILE A 151 -5.69 4.81 13.00
CA ILE A 151 -5.54 5.28 14.39
C ILE A 151 -4.63 6.51 14.40
N PRO A 152 -5.06 7.66 14.98
CA PRO A 152 -4.20 8.82 15.15
C PRO A 152 -3.00 8.49 16.06
N ALA A 153 -1.79 8.67 15.54
CA ALA A 153 -0.54 8.44 16.24
C ALA A 153 0.25 9.75 16.41
N PRO A 154 1.04 9.90 17.48
CA PRO A 154 1.98 11.03 17.62
C PRO A 154 3.02 11.02 16.49
N LEU A 155 3.51 12.20 16.11
CA LEU A 155 4.52 12.33 15.05
C LEU A 155 5.83 11.60 15.40
N PHE A 156 6.14 11.50 16.68
CA PHE A 156 7.31 10.79 17.21
C PHE A 156 7.27 9.29 16.88
N ASP A 157 6.11 8.65 16.98
CA ASP A 157 5.98 7.21 16.75
C ASP A 157 6.24 6.85 15.29
N MET A 158 6.09 7.80 14.37
CA MET A 158 6.35 7.58 12.96
C MET A 158 7.81 7.24 12.67
N ASN A 159 8.78 7.81 13.40
CA ASN A 159 10.20 7.53 13.18
C ASN A 159 10.63 6.13 13.62
N THR A 160 9.83 5.46 14.44
CA THR A 160 10.08 4.08 14.86
C THR A 160 9.60 3.05 13.86
N LEU A 161 8.85 3.49 12.82
CA LEU A 161 8.35 2.59 11.78
C LEU A 161 9.45 2.16 10.83
N ASP A 162 9.48 0.86 10.53
CA ASP A 162 10.31 0.32 9.48
C ASP A 162 9.62 0.52 8.12
N ALA A 163 10.33 1.14 7.15
CA ALA A 163 9.83 1.35 5.80
C ALA A 163 9.42 0.05 5.10
N ASN A 164 10.03 -1.08 5.47
CA ASN A 164 9.68 -2.40 4.95
C ASN A 164 8.29 -2.88 5.37
N THR A 165 7.78 -2.41 6.50
CA THR A 165 6.45 -2.79 7.00
C THR A 165 5.32 -1.96 6.39
N VAL A 166 5.65 -0.85 5.74
CA VAL A 166 4.67 0.07 5.16
C VAL A 166 4.23 -0.40 3.78
N GLU A 167 2.93 -0.42 3.54
CA GLU A 167 2.30 -0.67 2.24
C GLU A 167 2.23 0.61 1.41
N SER A 168 1.71 1.68 2.01
CA SER A 168 1.58 2.98 1.35
C SER A 168 1.52 4.14 2.33
N VAL A 169 1.92 5.32 1.86
CA VAL A 169 1.74 6.58 2.58
C VAL A 169 0.97 7.55 1.71
N SER A 170 -0.10 8.11 2.25
CA SER A 170 -0.95 9.09 1.57
C SER A 170 -1.03 10.38 2.37
N ILE A 171 -0.96 11.52 1.69
CA ILE A 171 -1.12 12.84 2.30
C ILE A 171 -2.44 13.45 1.87
N LEU A 172 -3.27 13.79 2.84
CA LEU A 172 -4.52 14.50 2.65
C LEU A 172 -4.27 16.00 2.81
N LYS A 173 -4.41 16.73 1.71
CA LYS A 173 -4.12 18.17 1.66
C LYS A 173 -5.36 19.04 1.70
N ASP A 174 -6.51 18.49 1.39
CA ASP A 174 -7.76 19.22 1.24
C ASP A 174 -8.57 19.33 2.53
N ALA A 175 -9.35 20.41 2.62
CA ALA A 175 -10.22 20.66 3.74
C ALA A 175 -11.29 19.58 3.94
N ALA A 176 -11.86 19.05 2.84
CA ALA A 176 -12.87 18.01 2.88
C ALA A 176 -12.33 16.71 3.50
N ALA A 177 -11.14 16.26 3.06
CA ALA A 177 -10.49 15.10 3.63
C ALA A 177 -10.07 15.32 5.09
N LYS A 178 -9.60 16.54 5.42
CA LYS A 178 -9.23 16.90 6.78
C LYS A 178 -10.44 16.97 7.73
N ALA A 179 -11.61 17.34 7.23
CA ALA A 179 -12.84 17.43 8.02
C ALA A 179 -13.22 16.09 8.66
N LEU A 180 -12.87 14.97 8.04
CA LEU A 180 -13.11 13.62 8.58
C LEU A 180 -12.33 13.35 9.87
N TYR A 181 -11.17 14.02 10.04
CA TYR A 181 -10.30 13.88 11.21
C TYR A 181 -10.45 15.00 12.23
N GLY A 182 -11.33 15.96 11.95
CA GLY A 182 -11.66 17.07 12.84
C GLY A 182 -10.57 18.14 12.95
N PRO A 183 -10.64 19.04 13.98
CA PRO A 183 -9.76 20.20 14.11
C PRO A 183 -8.27 19.87 14.20
N ARG A 184 -7.94 18.70 14.72
CA ARG A 184 -6.54 18.22 14.83
C ARG A 184 -5.86 18.03 13.47
N ALA A 185 -6.64 17.87 12.42
CA ALA A 185 -6.17 17.71 11.04
C ALA A 185 -6.03 19.04 10.28
N SER A 186 -6.12 20.19 10.95
CA SER A 186 -6.06 21.52 10.30
C SER A 186 -4.81 21.73 9.46
N SER A 187 -3.68 21.19 9.90
CA SER A 187 -2.39 21.27 9.18
C SER A 187 -2.18 20.15 8.14
N GLY A 188 -3.18 19.31 7.91
CA GLY A 188 -3.13 18.17 7.01
C GLY A 188 -3.02 16.84 7.74
N VAL A 189 -3.16 15.75 6.97
CA VAL A 189 -3.11 14.38 7.51
C VAL A 189 -2.11 13.55 6.70
N ILE A 190 -1.27 12.80 7.39
CA ILE A 190 -0.40 11.76 6.83
C ILE A 190 -1.02 10.43 7.20
N LEU A 191 -1.53 9.71 6.22
CA LEU A 191 -2.04 8.35 6.38
C LEU A 191 -0.94 7.35 6.07
N ILE A 192 -0.68 6.46 6.99
CA ILE A 192 0.28 5.36 6.84
C ILE A 192 -0.51 4.06 6.94
N THR A 193 -0.41 3.25 5.90
CA THR A 193 -1.01 1.92 5.86
C THR A 193 0.09 0.88 5.91
N THR A 194 0.00 -0.05 6.83
CA THR A 194 0.96 -1.14 6.96
C THR A 194 0.57 -2.34 6.11
N LYS A 195 1.58 -3.14 5.73
CA LYS A 195 1.37 -4.39 5.01
C LYS A 195 0.59 -5.37 5.86
N ARG A 196 -0.46 -5.92 5.28
CA ARG A 196 -1.25 -6.98 5.92
C ARG A 196 -0.76 -8.35 5.49
N GLY A 197 -0.90 -9.33 6.37
CA GLY A 197 -0.58 -10.71 6.06
C GLY A 197 -1.43 -11.23 4.89
N GLU A 198 -0.78 -11.87 3.93
CA GLU A 198 -1.43 -12.56 2.83
C GLU A 198 -1.67 -14.03 3.20
N ILE A 199 -2.76 -14.60 2.67
CA ILE A 199 -3.04 -16.02 2.82
C ILE A 199 -2.07 -16.80 1.95
N GLY A 200 -1.17 -17.58 2.56
CA GLY A 200 -0.17 -18.34 1.82
C GLY A 200 0.81 -19.08 2.75
N ARG A 201 1.88 -19.61 2.17
CA ARG A 201 3.01 -20.17 2.94
C ARG A 201 3.72 -19.05 3.70
N THR A 202 4.18 -19.37 4.90
CA THR A 202 5.00 -18.44 5.70
C THR A 202 6.27 -18.08 4.92
N LYS A 203 6.44 -16.79 4.65
CA LYS A 203 7.66 -16.23 4.05
C LYS A 203 8.41 -15.49 5.14
N VAL A 204 9.67 -15.81 5.31
CA VAL A 204 10.57 -15.09 6.23
C VAL A 204 11.56 -14.30 5.38
N ASN A 205 11.48 -12.98 5.45
CA ASN A 205 12.42 -12.08 4.79
C ASN A 205 13.32 -11.48 5.88
N VAL A 206 14.62 -11.57 5.69
CA VAL A 206 15.61 -10.97 6.59
C VAL A 206 16.36 -9.93 5.74
N ASN A 207 16.18 -8.66 6.08
CA ASN A 207 16.92 -7.55 5.49
C ASN A 207 17.95 -7.06 6.51
N MET A 208 19.19 -6.87 6.08
CA MET A 208 20.26 -6.31 6.90
C MET A 208 20.80 -5.10 6.14
N ASP A 209 20.65 -3.95 6.74
CA ASP A 209 21.22 -2.70 6.24
C ASP A 209 22.44 -2.34 7.09
N PHE A 210 23.58 -2.14 6.45
CA PHE A 210 24.82 -1.67 7.08
C PHE A 210 25.03 -0.23 6.66
N SER A 211 25.01 0.69 7.59
CA SER A 211 25.30 2.12 7.40
C SER A 211 26.60 2.51 8.09
#